data_7c1a8489b2e4210e140be9426a8f7593
#
_entry.id   7c1a8489b2e4210e140be9426a8f7593
#
_cell.length_a   1.000
_cell.length_b   1.000
_cell.length_c   1.000
_cell.angle_alpha   90.00
_cell.angle_beta   90.00
_cell.angle_gamma   90.00
#
_symmetry.space_group_name_H-M   'P 1'
#
loop_
_entity.id
_entity.type
_entity.pdbx_description
1 polymer ?
#
loop_
_entity_poly.entity_id
_entity_poly.type
_entity_poly.pdbx_seq_one_letter_code
_entity_poly.pdbx_strand_id
1 'polypeptide(L)'
;MFARLGVAILLVIFSANLSWANHVLFVVGPDSHGPGSHEPIAGARLLKHCIENLPKLTGHTAEVVSKWPNESQQAKADTVVFLGDTFPANRFEDAARNLADLHRMMQRGCGIVCLHYATGLKKEDVSPTGEHPLLGWMGGYFANPGSTHHVSYARVFDKAKITPGKAKHPILRGWKEFVIRDEPYGNNYFGPHDNKPAPNVTILATSLQPPESPKREAVAWCVQRADKGRGFGIVMPHYYKNWSHDDLRTFVLNGILWTANITLPQAGVKCPAPDLKSFGPKSVEAR
;
A
#
# COMPACT_ATOMS: atom_id res chain seq x y z
N MET A 1 -57.59 19.90 -42.24
CA MET A 1 -57.18 19.34 -40.93
C MET A 1 -55.86 18.59 -41.17
N PHE A 2 -54.75 19.26 -40.97
CA PHE A 2 -53.41 18.68 -41.24
C PHE A 2 -52.77 18.28 -39.92
N ALA A 3 -52.56 16.98 -39.72
CA ALA A 3 -51.86 16.45 -38.55
C ALA A 3 -50.32 16.61 -38.73
N ARG A 4 -49.67 17.34 -37.84
CA ARG A 4 -48.20 17.43 -37.79
C ARG A 4 -47.66 16.27 -36.96
N LEU A 5 -46.97 15.33 -37.64
CA LEU A 5 -46.17 14.31 -36.96
C LEU A 5 -44.88 14.97 -36.44
N GLY A 6 -44.74 15.04 -35.11
CA GLY A 6 -43.49 15.44 -34.47
C GLY A 6 -42.57 14.23 -34.32
N VAL A 7 -41.42 14.26 -34.99
CA VAL A 7 -40.38 13.26 -34.83
C VAL A 7 -39.52 13.69 -33.62
N ALA A 8 -39.60 12.93 -32.52
CA ALA A 8 -38.70 13.11 -31.36
C ALA A 8 -37.38 12.38 -31.65
N ILE A 9 -36.31 13.15 -31.85
CA ILE A 9 -34.95 12.60 -31.94
C ILE A 9 -34.43 12.36 -30.54
N LEU A 10 -34.30 11.09 -30.15
CA LEU A 10 -33.68 10.69 -28.90
C LEU A 10 -32.16 10.76 -29.07
N LEU A 11 -31.52 11.82 -28.49
CA LEU A 11 -30.07 11.91 -28.43
C LEU A 11 -29.58 10.96 -27.35
N VAL A 12 -29.06 9.81 -27.72
CA VAL A 12 -28.34 8.90 -26.84
C VAL A 12 -26.92 9.47 -26.68
N ILE A 13 -26.69 10.19 -25.55
CA ILE A 13 -25.35 10.65 -25.18
C ILE A 13 -24.57 9.43 -24.67
N PHE A 14 -23.75 8.83 -25.52
CA PHE A 14 -22.71 7.89 -25.08
C PHE A 14 -21.67 8.67 -24.30
N SER A 15 -21.76 8.68 -22.97
CA SER A 15 -20.67 9.10 -22.09
C SER A 15 -19.56 8.06 -22.24
N ALA A 16 -18.62 8.30 -23.16
CA ALA A 16 -17.37 7.58 -23.15
C ALA A 16 -16.69 7.90 -21.81
N ASN A 17 -16.66 6.94 -20.90
CA ASN A 17 -15.80 7.00 -19.72
C ASN A 17 -14.36 7.00 -20.25
N LEU A 18 -13.80 8.19 -20.48
CA LEU A 18 -12.35 8.35 -20.63
C LEU A 18 -11.73 7.88 -19.31
N SER A 19 -11.33 6.63 -19.25
CA SER A 19 -10.47 6.12 -18.19
C SER A 19 -9.13 6.85 -18.36
N TRP A 20 -8.89 7.83 -17.51
CA TRP A 20 -7.59 8.49 -17.45
C TRP A 20 -6.56 7.45 -17.01
N ALA A 21 -5.43 7.40 -17.73
CA ALA A 21 -4.32 6.53 -17.40
C ALA A 21 -3.75 6.97 -16.04
N ASN A 22 -3.91 6.15 -14.99
CA ASN A 22 -3.34 6.46 -13.69
C ASN A 22 -1.86 6.06 -13.65
N HIS A 23 -1.08 6.82 -12.87
CA HIS A 23 0.35 6.60 -12.72
C HIS A 23 0.71 6.26 -11.27
N VAL A 24 1.39 5.13 -11.09
CA VAL A 24 1.89 4.65 -9.80
C VAL A 24 3.38 4.93 -9.68
N LEU A 25 3.78 5.69 -8.68
CA LEU A 25 5.18 6.00 -8.41
C LEU A 25 5.71 5.16 -7.25
N PHE A 26 6.60 4.21 -7.53
CA PHE A 26 7.33 3.45 -6.52
C PHE A 26 8.58 4.20 -6.11
N VAL A 27 8.69 4.51 -4.82
CA VAL A 27 9.87 5.14 -4.22
C VAL A 27 10.55 4.12 -3.31
N VAL A 28 11.73 3.67 -3.73
CA VAL A 28 12.49 2.64 -3.04
C VAL A 28 13.59 3.27 -2.21
N GLY A 29 13.46 3.16 -0.90
CA GLY A 29 14.44 3.62 0.09
C GLY A 29 15.58 2.62 0.32
N PRO A 30 16.44 2.91 1.32
CA PRO A 30 17.51 2.00 1.73
C PRO A 30 16.99 0.62 2.13
N ASP A 31 17.87 -0.37 2.01
CA ASP A 31 17.65 -1.75 2.45
C ASP A 31 18.92 -2.29 3.11
N SER A 32 18.84 -2.66 4.37
CA SER A 32 19.94 -3.21 5.17
C SER A 32 19.80 -4.71 5.41
N HIS A 33 18.76 -5.35 4.83
CA HIS A 33 18.48 -6.76 5.05
C HIS A 33 19.28 -7.67 4.12
N GLY A 34 19.42 -8.92 4.57
CA GLY A 34 20.10 -9.96 3.82
C GLY A 34 19.34 -10.39 2.55
N PRO A 35 20.02 -11.09 1.63
CA PRO A 35 19.40 -11.59 0.41
C PRO A 35 18.16 -12.44 0.66
N GLY A 36 17.10 -12.20 -0.12
CA GLY A 36 15.80 -12.88 -0.02
C GLY A 36 14.85 -12.30 1.03
N SER A 37 15.32 -11.34 1.85
CA SER A 37 14.48 -10.56 2.75
C SER A 37 14.32 -9.16 2.18
N HIS A 38 13.16 -8.54 2.37
CA HIS A 38 12.75 -7.25 1.80
C HIS A 38 12.86 -7.16 0.27
N GLU A 39 14.07 -7.18 -0.32
CA GLU A 39 14.33 -7.03 -1.77
C GLU A 39 13.50 -5.89 -2.39
N PRO A 40 13.54 -4.66 -1.86
CA PRO A 40 12.56 -3.63 -2.17
C PRO A 40 12.58 -3.19 -3.64
N ILE A 41 13.74 -3.17 -4.30
CA ILE A 41 13.84 -2.86 -5.73
C ILE A 41 13.19 -3.95 -6.59
N ALA A 42 13.47 -5.22 -6.28
CA ALA A 42 12.88 -6.34 -7.01
C ALA A 42 11.36 -6.40 -6.79
N GLY A 43 10.89 -6.17 -5.55
CA GLY A 43 9.47 -6.07 -5.22
C GLY A 43 8.77 -4.94 -5.98
N ALA A 44 9.37 -3.76 -6.04
CA ALA A 44 8.81 -2.63 -6.79
C ALA A 44 8.73 -2.91 -8.30
N ARG A 45 9.77 -3.53 -8.91
CA ARG A 45 9.78 -3.93 -10.32
C ARG A 45 8.71 -4.98 -10.61
N LEU A 46 8.54 -5.96 -9.73
CA LEU A 46 7.49 -6.98 -9.83
C LEU A 46 6.11 -6.33 -9.79
N LEU A 47 5.83 -5.46 -8.83
CA LEU A 47 4.54 -4.79 -8.72
C LEU A 47 4.27 -3.86 -9.91
N LYS A 48 5.29 -3.13 -10.40
CA LYS A 48 5.21 -2.38 -11.66
C LYS A 48 4.81 -3.29 -12.82
N HIS A 49 5.53 -4.41 -13.01
CA HIS A 49 5.20 -5.39 -14.05
C HIS A 49 3.76 -5.87 -13.94
N CYS A 50 3.30 -6.23 -12.74
CA CYS A 50 1.91 -6.64 -12.54
C CYS A 50 0.93 -5.53 -12.97
N ILE A 51 1.13 -4.28 -12.54
CA ILE A 51 0.22 -3.17 -12.86
C ILE A 51 0.13 -2.92 -14.36
N GLU A 52 1.27 -2.92 -15.06
CA GLU A 52 1.32 -2.65 -16.50
C GLU A 52 0.82 -3.80 -17.38
N ASN A 53 0.69 -5.02 -16.81
CA ASN A 53 0.25 -6.22 -17.54
C ASN A 53 -1.06 -6.80 -17.00
N LEU A 54 -1.91 -5.99 -16.37
CA LEU A 54 -3.22 -6.45 -15.91
C LEU A 54 -4.18 -6.71 -17.07
N PRO A 55 -4.75 -7.92 -17.23
CA PRO A 55 -5.54 -8.28 -18.40
C PRO A 55 -6.81 -7.45 -18.62
N LYS A 56 -7.35 -6.82 -17.56
CA LYS A 56 -8.64 -6.11 -17.58
C LYS A 56 -8.56 -4.65 -17.11
N LEU A 57 -7.38 -4.17 -16.78
CA LEU A 57 -7.11 -2.82 -16.32
C LEU A 57 -5.90 -2.27 -17.10
N THR A 58 -6.12 -1.97 -18.37
CA THR A 58 -5.06 -1.51 -19.28
C THR A 58 -4.86 0.00 -19.23
N GLY A 59 -3.70 0.46 -19.67
CA GLY A 59 -3.39 1.88 -19.81
C GLY A 59 -2.80 2.51 -18.54
N HIS A 60 -2.75 1.82 -17.41
CA HIS A 60 -2.06 2.30 -16.21
C HIS A 60 -0.55 2.13 -16.37
N THR A 61 0.20 3.08 -15.84
CA THR A 61 1.67 3.11 -15.91
C THR A 61 2.28 3.13 -14.52
N ALA A 62 3.52 2.66 -14.41
CA ALA A 62 4.24 2.74 -13.15
C ALA A 62 5.71 3.08 -13.38
N GLU A 63 6.30 3.80 -12.44
CA GLU A 63 7.72 4.16 -12.42
C GLU A 63 8.35 3.70 -11.10
N VAL A 64 9.62 3.28 -11.15
CA VAL A 64 10.39 2.88 -9.96
C VAL A 64 11.60 3.79 -9.84
N VAL A 65 11.73 4.48 -8.72
CA VAL A 65 12.86 5.36 -8.41
C VAL A 65 13.52 4.95 -7.09
N SER A 66 14.85 5.08 -7.03
CA SER A 66 15.66 4.84 -5.83
C SER A 66 16.33 6.10 -5.28
N LYS A 67 15.80 7.25 -5.70
CA LYS A 67 16.12 8.59 -5.17
C LYS A 67 14.81 9.31 -4.88
N TRP A 68 14.87 10.40 -4.12
CA TRP A 68 13.69 11.23 -3.94
C TRP A 68 13.17 11.73 -5.30
N PRO A 69 11.88 11.57 -5.59
CA PRO A 69 11.33 11.92 -6.89
C PRO A 69 11.38 13.43 -7.14
N ASN A 70 11.65 13.80 -8.38
CA ASN A 70 11.60 15.20 -8.80
C ASN A 70 10.15 15.72 -8.93
N GLU A 71 9.99 17.03 -9.11
CA GLU A 71 8.67 17.67 -9.19
C GLU A 71 7.78 17.12 -10.31
N SER A 72 8.34 16.77 -11.46
CA SER A 72 7.59 16.17 -12.57
C SER A 72 7.05 14.79 -12.22
N GLN A 73 7.86 13.96 -11.58
CA GLN A 73 7.46 12.62 -11.10
C GLN A 73 6.38 12.73 -10.00
N GLN A 74 6.59 13.66 -9.04
CA GLN A 74 5.62 13.94 -8.00
C GLN A 74 4.28 14.41 -8.59
N ALA A 75 4.29 15.36 -9.54
CA ALA A 75 3.09 15.90 -10.15
C ALA A 75 2.29 14.85 -10.94
N LYS A 76 2.98 13.91 -11.60
CA LYS A 76 2.38 12.85 -12.39
C LYS A 76 1.74 11.74 -11.54
N ALA A 77 2.20 11.50 -10.32
CA ALA A 77 1.78 10.37 -9.51
C ALA A 77 0.34 10.51 -8.99
N ASP A 78 -0.53 9.55 -9.28
CA ASP A 78 -1.85 9.41 -8.67
C ASP A 78 -1.76 8.70 -7.32
N THR A 79 -0.76 7.84 -7.14
CA THR A 79 -0.39 7.25 -5.84
C THR A 79 1.11 7.05 -5.76
N VAL A 80 1.67 7.22 -4.56
CA VAL A 80 3.06 6.91 -4.24
C VAL A 80 3.12 5.67 -3.38
N VAL A 81 4.00 4.73 -3.73
CA VAL A 81 4.21 3.45 -3.03
C VAL A 81 5.62 3.39 -2.49
N PHE A 82 5.76 3.23 -1.19
CA PHE A 82 7.03 3.17 -0.50
C PHE A 82 7.43 1.73 -0.15
N LEU A 83 8.68 1.39 -0.47
CA LEU A 83 9.38 0.18 -0.05
C LEU A 83 10.76 0.57 0.49
N GLY A 84 11.25 -0.14 1.50
CA GLY A 84 12.58 0.11 2.09
C GLY A 84 12.55 0.00 3.61
N ASP A 85 13.70 0.24 4.23
CA ASP A 85 13.87 0.21 5.66
C ASP A 85 13.33 1.49 6.30
N THR A 86 12.25 1.35 7.07
CA THR A 86 11.46 2.44 7.63
C THR A 86 10.87 3.37 6.56
N PHE A 87 10.14 4.41 6.95
CA PHE A 87 9.49 5.31 6.02
C PHE A 87 10.51 6.07 5.16
N PRO A 88 10.60 5.79 3.85
CA PRO A 88 11.69 6.28 3.01
C PRO A 88 11.82 7.80 2.94
N ALA A 89 10.71 8.56 3.07
CA ALA A 89 10.78 10.02 3.07
C ALA A 89 11.70 10.58 4.15
N ASN A 90 11.84 9.87 5.28
CA ASN A 90 12.73 10.23 6.38
C ASN A 90 14.15 9.66 6.21
N ARG A 91 14.41 8.90 5.14
CA ARG A 91 15.71 8.21 4.91
C ARG A 91 16.51 8.78 3.75
N PHE A 92 15.87 9.55 2.86
CA PHE A 92 16.58 10.34 1.86
C PHE A 92 17.09 11.65 2.46
N GLU A 93 18.05 12.29 1.79
CA GLU A 93 18.51 13.63 2.15
C GLU A 93 17.33 14.60 2.26
N ASP A 94 17.43 15.55 3.21
CA ASP A 94 16.43 16.59 3.46
C ASP A 94 15.02 16.04 3.76
N ALA A 95 14.91 15.28 4.84
CA ALA A 95 13.63 14.71 5.29
C ALA A 95 12.51 15.76 5.44
N ALA A 96 12.84 16.98 5.88
CA ALA A 96 11.86 18.06 6.03
C ALA A 96 11.27 18.48 4.69
N ARG A 97 12.11 18.65 3.67
CA ARG A 97 11.67 18.92 2.28
C ARG A 97 10.85 17.75 1.74
N ASN A 98 11.28 16.52 1.93
CA ASN A 98 10.58 15.34 1.46
C ASN A 98 9.17 15.24 2.05
N LEU A 99 9.01 15.53 3.35
CA LEU A 99 7.71 15.57 4.01
C LEU A 99 6.83 16.73 3.49
N ALA A 100 7.43 17.89 3.20
CA ALA A 100 6.71 19.00 2.58
C ALA A 100 6.24 18.68 1.16
N ASP A 101 7.07 17.98 0.37
CA ASP A 101 6.69 17.49 -0.97
C ASP A 101 5.50 16.52 -0.87
N LEU A 102 5.56 15.53 0.04
CA LEU A 102 4.45 14.63 0.30
C LEU A 102 3.19 15.36 0.75
N HIS A 103 3.34 16.36 1.62
CA HIS A 103 2.19 17.14 2.06
C HIS A 103 1.47 17.79 0.85
N ARG A 104 2.21 18.37 -0.09
CA ARG A 104 1.64 18.92 -1.35
C ARG A 104 0.97 17.85 -2.20
N MET A 105 1.60 16.66 -2.33
CA MET A 105 0.99 15.52 -3.02
C MET A 105 -0.31 15.08 -2.36
N MET A 106 -0.33 14.98 -1.03
CA MET A 106 -1.53 14.58 -0.28
C MET A 106 -2.64 15.61 -0.42
N GLN A 107 -2.35 16.92 -0.34
CA GLN A 107 -3.34 18.00 -0.50
C GLN A 107 -4.08 17.94 -1.85
N ARG A 108 -3.43 17.48 -2.92
CA ARG A 108 -4.09 17.28 -4.23
C ARG A 108 -4.80 15.94 -4.36
N GLY A 109 -4.90 15.16 -3.28
CA GLY A 109 -5.60 13.88 -3.27
C GLY A 109 -4.77 12.69 -3.73
N CYS A 110 -3.44 12.81 -3.90
CA CYS A 110 -2.57 11.69 -4.23
C CYS A 110 -2.68 10.58 -3.18
N GLY A 111 -2.72 9.32 -3.63
CA GLY A 111 -2.70 8.17 -2.76
C GLY A 111 -1.34 7.92 -2.13
N ILE A 112 -1.31 7.20 -1.00
CA ILE A 112 -0.06 6.77 -0.36
C ILE A 112 -0.17 5.29 0.06
N VAL A 113 0.90 4.54 -0.19
CA VAL A 113 1.03 3.14 0.20
C VAL A 113 2.38 2.93 0.87
N CYS A 114 2.41 2.22 1.99
CA CYS A 114 3.64 1.73 2.58
C CYS A 114 3.59 0.21 2.73
N LEU A 115 4.63 -0.47 2.23
CA LEU A 115 4.74 -1.92 2.26
C LEU A 115 5.79 -2.34 3.28
N HIS A 116 5.44 -3.29 4.13
CA HIS A 116 6.26 -3.91 5.16
C HIS A 116 6.99 -2.84 6.01
N TYR A 117 8.32 -2.83 6.02
CA TYR A 117 9.09 -1.95 6.90
C TYR A 117 9.01 -0.47 6.50
N ALA A 118 8.57 -0.15 5.28
CA ALA A 118 8.25 1.23 4.92
C ALA A 118 7.06 1.83 5.71
N THR A 119 6.28 1.00 6.43
CA THR A 119 5.29 1.48 7.41
C THR A 119 5.94 2.02 8.69
N GLY A 120 7.23 1.79 8.91
CA GLY A 120 7.93 2.04 10.17
C GLY A 120 8.41 3.47 10.34
N LEU A 121 8.25 4.02 11.55
CA LEU A 121 8.87 5.27 11.97
C LEU A 121 9.82 5.02 13.13
N LYS A 122 11.03 5.57 13.05
CA LYS A 122 12.00 5.49 14.13
C LYS A 122 11.67 6.52 15.23
N LYS A 123 12.30 6.36 16.38
CA LYS A 123 12.15 7.28 17.52
C LYS A 123 12.40 8.75 17.13
N GLU A 124 13.43 8.98 16.34
CA GLU A 124 13.83 10.31 15.87
C GLU A 124 12.90 10.93 14.84
N ASP A 125 12.03 10.13 14.20
CA ASP A 125 11.09 10.58 13.17
C ASP A 125 9.80 11.17 13.75
N VAL A 126 9.48 10.85 15.01
CA VAL A 126 8.19 11.17 15.64
C VAL A 126 8.36 12.08 16.85
N SER A 127 7.32 12.85 17.18
CA SER A 127 7.26 13.56 18.45
C SER A 127 7.22 12.58 19.64
N PRO A 128 7.50 13.01 20.86
CA PRO A 128 7.36 12.19 22.07
C PRO A 128 5.94 11.61 22.27
N THR A 129 4.92 12.22 21.65
CA THR A 129 3.51 11.80 21.67
C THR A 129 3.11 10.96 20.47
N GLY A 130 4.04 10.63 19.55
CA GLY A 130 3.80 9.80 18.37
C GLY A 130 3.23 10.53 17.16
N GLU A 131 3.27 11.86 17.17
CA GLU A 131 2.79 12.66 16.04
C GLU A 131 3.76 12.59 14.87
N HIS A 132 3.23 12.24 13.71
CA HIS A 132 3.90 12.29 12.42
C HIS A 132 2.84 12.38 11.31
N PRO A 133 3.10 13.12 10.22
CA PRO A 133 2.13 13.26 9.11
C PRO A 133 1.64 11.92 8.53
N LEU A 134 2.49 10.89 8.54
CA LEU A 134 2.15 9.55 8.04
C LEU A 134 0.92 8.96 8.74
N LEU A 135 0.72 9.24 10.04
CA LEU A 135 -0.45 8.78 10.77
C LEU A 135 -1.75 9.30 10.12
N GLY A 136 -1.80 10.57 9.76
CA GLY A 136 -2.95 11.16 9.06
C GLY A 136 -3.08 10.70 7.60
N TRP A 137 -1.97 10.47 6.92
CA TRP A 137 -1.96 10.07 5.51
C TRP A 137 -2.31 8.60 5.28
N MET A 138 -1.86 7.72 6.17
CA MET A 138 -1.98 6.27 6.02
C MET A 138 -2.89 5.61 7.07
N GLY A 139 -3.15 6.30 8.20
CA GLY A 139 -4.07 5.83 9.24
C GLY A 139 -3.42 5.02 10.37
N GLY A 140 -2.13 4.74 10.30
CA GLY A 140 -1.37 4.00 11.30
C GLY A 140 0.07 3.77 10.84
N TYR A 141 0.95 3.31 11.74
CA TYR A 141 2.33 2.99 11.41
C TYR A 141 2.95 1.97 12.39
N PHE A 142 4.06 1.38 12.01
CA PHE A 142 4.90 0.56 12.88
C PHE A 142 5.80 1.48 13.72
N ALA A 143 5.59 1.53 15.04
CA ALA A 143 6.43 2.28 15.96
C ALA A 143 7.68 1.44 16.32
N ASN A 144 8.83 1.85 15.79
CA ASN A 144 10.08 1.10 15.97
C ASN A 144 10.47 0.98 17.46
N PRO A 145 11.21 -0.07 17.83
CA PRO A 145 11.78 -0.21 19.17
C PRO A 145 12.54 1.05 19.61
N GLY A 146 12.33 1.46 20.85
CA GLY A 146 12.90 2.68 21.43
C GLY A 146 12.01 3.92 21.32
N SER A 147 10.89 3.85 20.60
CA SER A 147 9.85 4.89 20.67
C SER A 147 9.23 4.96 22.07
N THR A 148 8.95 6.19 22.54
CA THR A 148 8.47 6.43 23.92
C THR A 148 6.95 6.38 24.04
N HIS A 149 6.22 6.71 22.98
CA HIS A 149 4.76 6.77 22.96
C HIS A 149 4.10 5.40 22.73
N HIS A 150 4.78 4.50 22.02
CA HIS A 150 4.27 3.18 21.64
C HIS A 150 5.41 2.27 21.16
N VAL A 151 5.25 0.96 21.30
CA VAL A 151 6.22 -0.03 20.82
C VAL A 151 5.50 -1.12 20.07
N SER A 152 5.68 -1.14 18.75
CA SER A 152 5.30 -2.28 17.89
C SER A 152 6.37 -3.37 17.99
N TYR A 153 6.03 -4.58 17.56
CA TYR A 153 7.01 -5.67 17.52
C TYR A 153 7.08 -6.30 16.11
N ALA A 154 8.28 -6.74 15.76
CA ALA A 154 8.58 -7.51 14.56
C ALA A 154 9.01 -8.92 14.98
N ARG A 155 8.39 -9.96 14.41
CA ARG A 155 8.74 -11.35 14.65
C ARG A 155 8.36 -12.20 13.46
N VAL A 156 9.27 -13.08 13.05
CA VAL A 156 8.99 -14.09 12.01
C VAL A 156 8.14 -15.21 12.60
N PHE A 157 7.07 -15.55 11.89
CA PHE A 157 6.20 -16.68 12.18
C PHE A 157 6.25 -17.68 11.02
N ASP A 158 6.53 -18.97 11.30
CA ASP A 158 6.56 -20.01 10.26
C ASP A 158 5.20 -20.22 9.60
N LYS A 159 4.13 -19.94 10.33
CA LYS A 159 2.73 -20.10 9.89
C LYS A 159 1.92 -18.86 10.27
N ALA A 160 2.30 -17.69 9.71
CA ALA A 160 1.50 -16.48 9.86
C ALA A 160 0.17 -16.64 9.10
N LYS A 161 -0.93 -16.69 9.84
CA LYS A 161 -2.27 -16.79 9.27
C LYS A 161 -2.85 -15.41 9.07
N ILE A 162 -3.11 -15.03 7.84
CA ILE A 162 -3.63 -13.72 7.43
C ILE A 162 -5.12 -13.84 7.12
N THR A 163 -5.93 -13.25 7.97
CA THR A 163 -7.40 -13.34 7.90
C THR A 163 -7.98 -12.03 7.41
N PRO A 164 -8.83 -12.04 6.36
CA PRO A 164 -9.53 -10.84 5.87
C PRO A 164 -10.39 -10.19 6.95
N GLY A 165 -10.45 -8.87 6.94
CA GLY A 165 -11.37 -8.09 7.75
C GLY A 165 -12.83 -8.31 7.35
N LYS A 166 -13.76 -7.91 8.23
CA LYS A 166 -15.21 -8.06 8.02
C LYS A 166 -15.83 -6.92 7.19
N ALA A 167 -15.08 -5.86 6.89
CA ALA A 167 -15.57 -4.71 6.14
C ALA A 167 -15.90 -5.10 4.69
N LYS A 168 -16.96 -4.51 4.13
CA LYS A 168 -17.24 -4.59 2.70
C LYS A 168 -16.38 -3.56 1.96
N HIS A 169 -15.11 -3.90 1.68
CA HIS A 169 -14.17 -2.97 1.09
C HIS A 169 -13.59 -3.50 -0.23
N PRO A 170 -13.41 -2.66 -1.27
CA PRO A 170 -12.87 -3.10 -2.56
C PRO A 170 -11.52 -3.82 -2.46
N ILE A 171 -10.63 -3.41 -1.56
CA ILE A 171 -9.32 -4.04 -1.34
C ILE A 171 -9.45 -5.51 -0.92
N LEU A 172 -10.58 -5.92 -0.32
CA LEU A 172 -10.81 -7.30 0.13
C LEU A 172 -11.33 -8.24 -0.96
N ARG A 173 -11.51 -7.76 -2.19
CA ARG A 173 -12.02 -8.55 -3.30
C ARG A 173 -11.00 -9.56 -3.82
N GLY A 174 -11.44 -10.76 -4.10
CA GLY A 174 -10.71 -11.75 -4.90
C GLY A 174 -9.55 -12.47 -4.22
N TRP A 175 -9.28 -12.22 -2.94
CA TRP A 175 -8.34 -12.98 -2.13
C TRP A 175 -9.03 -13.60 -0.92
N LYS A 176 -8.43 -14.63 -0.35
CA LYS A 176 -8.94 -15.40 0.78
C LYS A 176 -7.91 -15.43 1.89
N GLU A 177 -8.32 -15.92 3.06
CA GLU A 177 -7.41 -16.26 4.14
C GLU A 177 -6.29 -17.17 3.65
N PHE A 178 -5.06 -16.85 4.03
CA PHE A 178 -3.87 -17.60 3.64
C PHE A 178 -2.88 -17.72 4.80
N VAL A 179 -1.96 -18.69 4.67
CA VAL A 179 -0.89 -18.95 5.63
C VAL A 179 0.45 -18.88 4.91
N ILE A 180 1.38 -18.07 5.43
CA ILE A 180 2.73 -17.92 4.90
C ILE A 180 3.76 -17.91 6.05
N ARG A 181 5.01 -18.23 5.74
CA ARG A 181 6.12 -17.87 6.63
C ARG A 181 6.47 -16.43 6.36
N ASP A 182 6.27 -15.54 7.33
CA ASP A 182 6.51 -14.11 7.18
C ASP A 182 6.69 -13.40 8.53
N GLU A 183 6.96 -12.11 8.49
CA GLU A 183 7.13 -11.23 9.64
C GLU A 183 6.03 -10.15 9.69
N PRO A 184 4.74 -10.49 9.85
CA PRO A 184 3.71 -9.50 10.02
C PRO A 184 3.87 -8.79 11.36
N TYR A 185 4.09 -7.49 11.35
CA TYR A 185 4.27 -6.69 12.57
C TYR A 185 3.00 -6.65 13.42
N GLY A 186 3.19 -6.70 14.74
CA GLY A 186 2.10 -6.60 15.70
C GLY A 186 2.17 -5.31 16.52
N ASN A 187 1.07 -5.01 17.20
CA ASN A 187 0.90 -3.82 18.03
C ASN A 187 1.25 -2.54 17.27
N ASN A 188 0.77 -2.40 16.03
CA ASN A 188 0.97 -1.19 15.24
C ASN A 188 0.26 0.01 15.88
N TYR A 189 0.80 1.21 15.68
CA TYR A 189 0.27 2.44 16.28
C TYR A 189 -0.80 3.08 15.37
N PHE A 190 -1.95 3.39 15.97
CA PHE A 190 -3.11 3.99 15.30
C PHE A 190 -3.52 5.35 15.89
N GLY A 191 -2.80 5.83 16.89
CA GLY A 191 -3.04 7.15 17.48
C GLY A 191 -3.14 7.17 19.01
N PRO A 192 -3.24 8.35 19.62
CA PRO A 192 -3.13 8.54 21.07
C PRO A 192 -4.38 8.07 21.86
N HIS A 193 -5.50 7.78 21.20
CA HIS A 193 -6.74 7.38 21.86
C HIS A 193 -6.80 5.86 22.08
N ASP A 194 -6.13 5.36 23.10
CA ASP A 194 -6.03 3.93 23.44
C ASP A 194 -5.55 3.06 22.27
N ASN A 195 -4.75 3.63 21.40
CA ASN A 195 -4.28 2.99 20.16
C ASN A 195 -5.43 2.46 19.26
N LYS A 196 -6.60 3.07 19.32
CA LYS A 196 -7.73 2.72 18.47
C LYS A 196 -7.63 3.39 17.11
N PRO A 197 -7.92 2.67 16.00
CA PRO A 197 -8.01 3.28 14.68
C PRO A 197 -9.04 4.42 14.66
N ALA A 198 -8.70 5.53 14.01
CA ALA A 198 -9.64 6.63 13.78
C ALA A 198 -10.88 6.16 12.98
N PRO A 199 -12.05 6.84 13.09
CA PRO A 199 -13.29 6.41 12.44
C PRO A 199 -13.20 6.22 10.91
N ASN A 200 -12.29 6.91 10.24
CA ASN A 200 -12.04 6.81 8.79
C ASN A 200 -10.97 5.76 8.43
N VAL A 201 -10.44 5.03 9.41
CA VAL A 201 -9.49 3.93 9.19
C VAL A 201 -10.23 2.60 9.21
N THR A 202 -10.01 1.77 8.21
CA THR A 202 -10.57 0.42 8.12
C THR A 202 -9.46 -0.62 8.25
N ILE A 203 -9.57 -1.53 9.22
CA ILE A 203 -8.69 -2.70 9.32
C ILE A 203 -9.10 -3.70 8.24
N LEU A 204 -8.16 -4.01 7.34
CA LEU A 204 -8.38 -4.86 6.18
C LEU A 204 -7.97 -6.32 6.41
N ALA A 205 -6.93 -6.53 7.20
CA ALA A 205 -6.47 -7.88 7.54
C ALA A 205 -5.91 -7.93 8.95
N THR A 206 -6.05 -9.10 9.56
CA THR A 206 -5.52 -9.39 10.89
C THR A 206 -4.75 -10.70 10.91
N SER A 207 -3.81 -10.82 11.84
CA SER A 207 -3.15 -12.08 12.21
C SER A 207 -3.36 -12.35 13.70
N LEU A 208 -3.55 -13.60 14.06
CA LEU A 208 -3.65 -14.02 15.46
C LEU A 208 -2.24 -14.38 15.94
N GLN A 209 -1.62 -13.50 16.71
CA GLN A 209 -0.21 -13.57 17.11
C GLN A 209 0.07 -12.76 18.39
N PRO A 210 1.19 -13.05 19.14
CA PRO A 210 2.04 -14.20 18.95
C PRO A 210 1.38 -15.50 19.47
N PRO A 211 1.84 -16.71 19.09
CA PRO A 211 1.19 -17.97 19.48
C PRO A 211 1.05 -18.20 20.98
N GLU A 212 2.01 -17.75 21.77
CA GLU A 212 2.04 -17.87 23.22
C GLU A 212 1.05 -16.96 23.96
N SER A 213 0.60 -15.88 23.32
CA SER A 213 -0.40 -14.95 23.86
C SER A 213 -1.20 -14.33 22.69
N PRO A 214 -2.08 -15.13 22.05
CA PRO A 214 -2.69 -14.71 20.79
C PRO A 214 -3.59 -13.51 20.94
N LYS A 215 -3.26 -12.45 20.21
CA LYS A 215 -4.09 -11.27 20.02
C LYS A 215 -4.37 -11.10 18.52
N ARG A 216 -5.49 -10.49 18.21
CA ARG A 216 -5.83 -10.15 16.81
C ARG A 216 -5.14 -8.86 16.41
N GLU A 217 -3.93 -9.01 15.86
CA GLU A 217 -3.12 -7.89 15.42
C GLU A 217 -3.56 -7.40 14.04
N ALA A 218 -3.68 -6.08 13.86
CA ALA A 218 -3.93 -5.47 12.56
C ALA A 218 -2.64 -5.52 11.73
N VAL A 219 -2.69 -6.21 10.57
CA VAL A 219 -1.53 -6.39 9.69
C VAL A 219 -1.71 -5.67 8.35
N ALA A 220 -2.90 -5.15 8.06
CA ALA A 220 -3.14 -4.23 6.95
C ALA A 220 -4.37 -3.36 7.26
N TRP A 221 -4.30 -2.10 6.81
CA TRP A 221 -5.35 -1.12 7.00
C TRP A 221 -5.39 -0.11 5.86
N CYS A 222 -6.47 0.63 5.75
CA CYS A 222 -6.58 1.75 4.83
C CYS A 222 -7.31 2.93 5.47
N VAL A 223 -7.12 4.11 4.89
CA VAL A 223 -7.80 5.34 5.28
C VAL A 223 -8.35 6.06 4.05
N GLN A 224 -9.57 6.58 4.17
CA GLN A 224 -10.12 7.56 3.25
C GLN A 224 -9.97 8.94 3.90
N ARG A 225 -9.10 9.80 3.35
CA ARG A 225 -8.83 11.12 3.89
C ARG A 225 -9.90 12.14 3.51
N ALA A 226 -9.97 13.25 4.25
CA ALA A 226 -10.90 14.35 3.98
C ALA A 226 -10.63 15.04 2.62
N ASP A 227 -9.38 15.07 2.17
CA ASP A 227 -8.96 15.57 0.85
C ASP A 227 -9.33 14.64 -0.33
N LYS A 228 -10.11 13.57 -0.05
CA LYS A 228 -10.48 12.49 -0.97
C LYS A 228 -9.33 11.56 -1.37
N GLY A 229 -8.11 11.83 -0.94
CA GLY A 229 -6.99 10.92 -1.09
C GLY A 229 -7.14 9.68 -0.21
N ARG A 230 -6.34 8.66 -0.50
CA ARG A 230 -6.44 7.34 0.13
C ARG A 230 -5.08 6.87 0.62
N GLY A 231 -5.05 6.21 1.78
CA GLY A 231 -3.85 5.58 2.31
C GLY A 231 -4.05 4.09 2.49
N PHE A 232 -2.99 3.30 2.29
CA PHE A 232 -2.96 1.87 2.52
C PHE A 232 -1.63 1.46 3.15
N GLY A 233 -1.69 0.82 4.32
CA GLY A 233 -0.55 0.22 5.00
C GLY A 233 -0.71 -1.28 5.09
N ILE A 234 0.36 -2.02 4.82
CA ILE A 234 0.45 -3.47 5.00
C ILE A 234 1.85 -3.84 5.49
N VAL A 235 1.92 -4.58 6.60
CA VAL A 235 3.19 -4.90 7.27
C VAL A 235 3.82 -6.21 6.79
N MET A 236 3.63 -6.55 5.54
CA MET A 236 4.22 -7.70 4.81
C MET A 236 4.25 -7.41 3.30
N PRO A 237 5.00 -8.22 2.48
CA PRO A 237 5.83 -9.34 2.90
C PRO A 237 7.24 -8.90 3.33
N HIS A 238 7.80 -9.64 4.30
CA HIS A 238 9.21 -9.59 4.64
C HIS A 238 10.06 -10.39 3.65
N TYR A 239 9.61 -11.63 3.34
CA TYR A 239 10.33 -12.50 2.44
C TYR A 239 9.91 -12.29 0.99
N TYR A 240 10.91 -12.07 0.12
CA TYR A 240 10.67 -11.83 -1.30
C TYR A 240 9.93 -12.96 -2.00
N LYS A 241 10.21 -14.23 -1.64
CA LYS A 241 9.53 -15.40 -2.19
C LYS A 241 8.00 -15.36 -2.02
N ASN A 242 7.50 -14.66 -1.01
CA ASN A 242 6.07 -14.58 -0.75
C ASN A 242 5.31 -13.79 -1.82
N TRP A 243 6.01 -13.05 -2.69
CA TRP A 243 5.41 -12.51 -3.90
C TRP A 243 4.91 -13.58 -4.88
N SER A 244 5.31 -14.86 -4.72
CA SER A 244 4.71 -15.98 -5.46
C SER A 244 3.28 -16.31 -5.03
N HIS A 245 2.84 -15.86 -3.83
CA HIS A 245 1.51 -16.17 -3.29
C HIS A 245 0.43 -15.28 -3.93
N ASP A 246 -0.52 -15.90 -4.66
CA ASP A 246 -1.54 -15.19 -5.45
C ASP A 246 -2.45 -14.28 -4.61
N ASP A 247 -2.90 -14.76 -3.43
CA ASP A 247 -3.78 -13.98 -2.56
C ASP A 247 -3.05 -12.75 -1.99
N LEU A 248 -1.78 -12.88 -1.62
CA LEU A 248 -0.98 -11.75 -1.17
C LEU A 248 -0.78 -10.72 -2.28
N ARG A 249 -0.42 -11.16 -3.49
CA ARG A 249 -0.28 -10.25 -4.64
C ARG A 249 -1.60 -9.56 -4.97
N THR A 250 -2.71 -10.31 -5.02
CA THR A 250 -4.05 -9.74 -5.24
C THR A 250 -4.37 -8.67 -4.18
N PHE A 251 -4.10 -8.95 -2.91
CA PHE A 251 -4.35 -8.03 -1.82
C PHE A 251 -3.56 -6.73 -1.95
N VAL A 252 -2.25 -6.84 -2.18
CA VAL A 252 -1.37 -5.67 -2.33
C VAL A 252 -1.73 -4.86 -3.58
N LEU A 253 -1.94 -5.50 -4.72
CA LEU A 253 -2.34 -4.83 -5.96
C LEU A 253 -3.69 -4.12 -5.82
N ASN A 254 -4.67 -4.74 -5.17
CA ASN A 254 -5.94 -4.08 -4.85
C ASN A 254 -5.70 -2.81 -4.02
N GLY A 255 -4.83 -2.86 -3.00
CA GLY A 255 -4.49 -1.71 -2.17
C GLY A 255 -3.88 -0.56 -2.98
N ILE A 256 -2.88 -0.86 -3.79
CA ILE A 256 -2.20 0.13 -4.65
C ILE A 256 -3.17 0.78 -5.64
N LEU A 257 -3.93 -0.03 -6.36
CA LEU A 257 -4.86 0.47 -7.38
C LEU A 257 -6.03 1.25 -6.75
N TRP A 258 -6.51 0.81 -5.59
CA TRP A 258 -7.52 1.57 -4.86
C TRP A 258 -7.02 2.94 -4.42
N THR A 259 -5.78 3.04 -3.94
CA THR A 259 -5.19 4.34 -3.57
C THR A 259 -4.98 5.25 -4.77
N ALA A 260 -4.76 4.70 -5.96
CA ALA A 260 -4.71 5.43 -7.22
C ALA A 260 -6.10 5.79 -7.80
N ASN A 261 -7.19 5.63 -7.04
CA ASN A 261 -8.59 5.84 -7.48
C ASN A 261 -9.05 4.95 -8.64
N ILE A 262 -8.38 3.83 -8.90
CA ILE A 262 -8.79 2.88 -9.93
C ILE A 262 -9.94 2.01 -9.41
N THR A 263 -10.99 1.86 -10.23
CA THR A 263 -12.13 1.00 -9.90
C THR A 263 -11.73 -0.47 -9.99
N LEU A 264 -11.78 -1.17 -8.85
CA LEU A 264 -11.40 -2.58 -8.78
C LEU A 264 -12.53 -3.51 -9.24
N PRO A 265 -12.21 -4.57 -10.02
CA PRO A 265 -13.17 -5.61 -10.37
C PRO A 265 -13.77 -6.29 -9.13
N GLN A 266 -14.99 -6.83 -9.25
CA GLN A 266 -15.63 -7.57 -8.14
C GLN A 266 -14.84 -8.83 -7.76
N ALA A 267 -14.16 -9.47 -8.73
CA ALA A 267 -13.28 -10.62 -8.49
C ALA A 267 -11.88 -10.24 -7.96
N GLY A 268 -11.62 -8.96 -7.68
CA GLY A 268 -10.28 -8.46 -7.37
C GLY A 268 -9.35 -8.44 -8.58
N VAL A 269 -8.14 -7.95 -8.37
CA VAL A 269 -7.12 -7.87 -9.43
C VAL A 269 -6.33 -9.17 -9.46
N LYS A 270 -6.25 -9.80 -10.63
CA LYS A 270 -5.48 -11.03 -10.83
C LYS A 270 -4.27 -10.74 -11.72
N CYS A 271 -3.10 -10.98 -11.20
CA CYS A 271 -1.84 -11.00 -11.94
C CYS A 271 -1.29 -12.42 -11.90
N PRO A 272 -1.04 -13.06 -13.06
CA PRO A 272 -0.37 -14.36 -13.08
C PRO A 272 0.94 -14.33 -12.29
N ALA A 273 1.31 -15.44 -11.66
CA ALA A 273 2.55 -15.53 -10.90
C ALA A 273 3.76 -15.23 -11.81
N PRO A 274 4.47 -14.12 -11.61
CA PRO A 274 5.64 -13.82 -12.41
C PRO A 274 6.83 -14.66 -11.97
N ASP A 275 7.80 -14.88 -12.86
CA ASP A 275 9.08 -15.44 -12.44
C ASP A 275 9.82 -14.42 -11.56
N LEU A 276 9.94 -14.73 -10.27
CA LEU A 276 10.53 -13.84 -9.28
C LEU A 276 11.99 -13.46 -9.59
N LYS A 277 12.74 -14.34 -10.26
CA LYS A 277 14.15 -14.09 -10.61
C LYS A 277 14.29 -13.00 -11.65
N SER A 278 13.30 -12.82 -12.52
CA SER A 278 13.35 -11.85 -13.61
C SER A 278 13.40 -10.38 -13.17
N PHE A 279 13.11 -10.08 -11.89
CA PHE A 279 13.13 -8.72 -11.35
C PHE A 279 14.45 -8.35 -10.66
N GLY A 280 15.43 -9.25 -10.68
CA GLY A 280 16.79 -9.01 -10.18
C GLY A 280 16.89 -8.87 -8.65
N PRO A 281 16.29 -9.78 -7.86
CA PRO A 281 16.56 -9.84 -6.43
C PRO A 281 18.00 -10.31 -6.16
N LYS A 282 18.57 -9.95 -5.01
CA LYS A 282 19.82 -10.54 -4.53
C LYS A 282 19.65 -12.06 -4.31
N SER A 283 18.46 -12.47 -3.84
CA SER A 283 18.02 -13.87 -3.76
C SER A 283 16.48 -13.95 -3.77
N VAL A 284 15.92 -15.06 -4.25
CA VAL A 284 14.48 -15.36 -4.05
C VAL A 284 14.25 -15.93 -2.67
N GLU A 285 15.15 -16.79 -2.19
CA GLU A 285 15.06 -17.41 -0.87
C GLU A 285 15.91 -16.66 0.15
N ALA A 286 15.33 -16.39 1.31
CA ALA A 286 16.07 -15.88 2.47
C ALA A 286 16.94 -17.02 3.05
N ARG A 287 18.18 -16.67 3.37
CA ARG A 287 19.15 -17.58 4.02
C ARG A 287 19.02 -17.54 5.52
#